data_c05c7d57458e80271bab52ab4b706455
#
_entry.id   c05c7d57458e80271bab52ab4b706455
#
_cell.length_a   1.000
_cell.length_b   1.000
_cell.length_c   1.000
_cell.angle_alpha   90.00
_cell.angle_beta   90.00
_cell.angle_gamma   90.00
#
_symmetry.space_group_name_H-M   'P 1'
#
loop_
_entity.id
_entity.type
_entity.pdbx_description
1 polymer ?
#
loop_
_entity_poly.entity_id
_entity_poly.type
_entity_poly.pdbx_seq_one_letter_code
_entity_poly.pdbx_strand_id
1 'polypeptide(L)'
;QGVSSAASDVYKRQDFDLEDLLRNGPEEKINLTEFSQPTILVTSVLLAKYSNKLSNIDITAGLSLGEYSALVYSNCLELSDAVKLVNYRGRLMQEAVPEGTAGMLVVLNMPINDVYKMIDDINESDETINFSTDNADGVSVLAGKNSAIEACKNYIANGEFRRVKTQMVQMSVPSHCYLLDEAQEELAKLLNEVEFKAPS
;
A
#
# COMPACT_ATOMS: atom_id res chain seq x y z
N GLN A 1 23.98 8.39 -20.53
CA GLN A 1 23.30 8.28 -21.81
C GLN A 1 22.36 7.07 -21.78
N GLY A 2 21.07 7.31 -21.99
CA GLY A 2 20.10 6.27 -22.26
C GLY A 2 19.36 5.72 -21.04
N VAL A 3 18.58 6.55 -20.36
CA VAL A 3 17.33 6.06 -19.80
C VAL A 3 16.51 5.68 -21.04
N SER A 4 16.26 4.38 -21.22
CA SER A 4 15.76 3.87 -22.48
C SER A 4 14.45 4.56 -22.85
N SER A 5 14.18 4.71 -24.16
CA SER A 5 12.92 5.23 -24.72
C SER A 5 11.68 4.55 -24.11
N ALA A 6 11.79 3.32 -23.64
CA ALA A 6 10.74 2.57 -22.97
C ALA A 6 10.30 3.21 -21.62
N ALA A 7 11.24 3.68 -20.80
CA ALA A 7 10.89 4.41 -19.57
C ALA A 7 10.17 5.72 -19.92
N SER A 8 10.68 6.48 -20.92
CA SER A 8 10.05 7.71 -21.40
C SER A 8 8.62 7.49 -21.95
N ASP A 9 8.36 6.35 -22.63
CA ASP A 9 7.04 6.03 -23.15
C ASP A 9 6.04 5.64 -22.05
N VAL A 10 6.50 5.01 -20.98
CA VAL A 10 5.68 4.68 -19.80
C VAL A 10 5.24 5.96 -19.09
N TYR A 11 6.13 6.93 -18.94
CA TYR A 11 5.83 8.23 -18.34
C TYR A 11 4.77 9.04 -19.11
N LYS A 12 4.68 8.87 -20.43
CA LYS A 12 3.75 9.61 -21.30
C LYS A 12 2.36 9.00 -21.45
N ARG A 13 2.14 7.77 -20.96
CA ARG A 13 0.85 7.05 -21.09
C ARG A 13 -0.12 7.27 -19.93
N GLN A 14 0.24 8.14 -19.00
CA GLN A 14 -0.60 8.56 -17.88
C GLN A 14 -1.27 9.88 -18.21
N ASP A 15 -2.40 10.18 -17.58
CA ASP A 15 -3.04 11.49 -17.63
C ASP A 15 -2.20 12.60 -16.94
N PHE A 16 -1.00 12.26 -16.47
CA PHE A 16 -0.04 13.16 -15.81
C PHE A 16 1.40 12.76 -16.18
N ASP A 17 2.30 13.74 -16.12
CA ASP A 17 3.73 13.52 -16.33
C ASP A 17 4.38 13.04 -15.02
N LEU A 18 4.63 11.72 -14.94
CA LEU A 18 5.23 11.09 -13.76
C LEU A 18 6.69 11.54 -13.56
N GLU A 19 7.45 11.81 -14.66
CA GLU A 19 8.82 12.29 -14.55
C GLU A 19 8.87 13.70 -13.97
N ASP A 20 8.02 14.59 -14.46
CA ASP A 20 7.91 15.95 -13.93
C ASP A 20 7.48 15.92 -12.46
N LEU A 21 6.50 15.11 -12.11
CA LEU A 21 6.05 14.94 -10.74
C LEU A 21 7.17 14.46 -9.81
N LEU A 22 7.97 13.48 -10.26
CA LEU A 22 9.11 12.96 -9.49
C LEU A 22 10.23 13.99 -9.28
N ARG A 23 10.47 14.86 -10.27
CA ARG A 23 11.55 15.85 -10.24
C ARG A 23 11.19 17.14 -9.54
N ASN A 24 9.96 17.58 -9.74
CA ASN A 24 9.54 18.94 -9.43
C ASN A 24 8.39 18.99 -8.40
N GLY A 25 7.75 17.84 -8.08
CA GLY A 25 6.63 17.76 -7.15
C GLY A 25 5.31 18.30 -7.73
N PRO A 26 4.43 18.86 -6.94
CA PRO A 26 4.59 19.14 -5.50
C PRO A 26 4.48 17.90 -4.60
N GLU A 27 5.06 17.96 -3.42
CA GLU A 27 5.09 16.85 -2.46
C GLU A 27 3.68 16.40 -2.05
N GLU A 28 2.77 17.34 -1.86
CA GLU A 28 1.37 17.06 -1.50
C GLU A 28 0.69 16.18 -2.55
N LYS A 29 1.00 16.39 -3.83
CA LYS A 29 0.47 15.57 -4.93
C LYS A 29 1.10 14.18 -4.94
N ILE A 30 2.42 14.08 -4.72
CA ILE A 30 3.13 12.80 -4.65
C ILE A 30 2.58 11.93 -3.51
N ASN A 31 2.16 12.53 -2.40
CA ASN A 31 1.65 11.83 -1.23
C ASN A 31 0.21 11.31 -1.39
N LEU A 32 -0.52 11.73 -2.42
CA LEU A 32 -1.80 11.11 -2.75
C LEU A 32 -1.57 9.70 -3.30
N THR A 33 -2.38 8.73 -2.84
CA THR A 33 -2.14 7.31 -3.16
C THR A 33 -2.21 7.01 -4.67
N GLU A 34 -3.00 7.75 -5.42
CA GLU A 34 -3.07 7.70 -6.89
C GLU A 34 -1.71 7.95 -7.55
N PHE A 35 -0.91 8.88 -7.01
CA PHE A 35 0.39 9.27 -7.56
C PHE A 35 1.55 8.57 -6.86
N SER A 36 1.45 8.31 -5.55
CA SER A 36 2.51 7.65 -4.79
C SER A 36 2.74 6.22 -5.27
N GLN A 37 1.67 5.48 -5.64
CA GLN A 37 1.81 4.10 -6.07
C GLN A 37 2.62 3.97 -7.36
N PRO A 38 2.32 4.64 -8.48
CA PRO A 38 3.16 4.57 -9.68
C PRO A 38 4.57 5.12 -9.45
N THR A 39 4.71 6.14 -8.61
CA THR A 39 6.02 6.72 -8.23
C THR A 39 6.92 5.69 -7.55
N ILE A 40 6.39 5.01 -6.51
CA ILE A 40 7.13 3.98 -5.77
C ILE A 40 7.42 2.77 -6.66
N LEU A 41 6.46 2.31 -7.46
CA LEU A 41 6.64 1.20 -8.39
C LEU A 41 7.82 1.47 -9.34
N VAL A 42 7.78 2.59 -10.07
CA VAL A 42 8.81 2.92 -11.07
C VAL A 42 10.16 3.11 -10.40
N THR A 43 10.23 3.81 -9.28
CA THR A 43 11.47 3.99 -8.52
C THR A 43 12.06 2.66 -8.06
N SER A 44 11.23 1.77 -7.52
CA SER A 44 11.66 0.44 -7.06
C SER A 44 12.22 -0.40 -8.19
N VAL A 45 11.53 -0.44 -9.34
CA VAL A 45 11.98 -1.19 -10.53
C VAL A 45 13.27 -0.61 -11.10
N LEU A 46 13.40 0.72 -11.15
CA LEU A 46 14.62 1.37 -11.62
C LEU A 46 15.81 1.08 -10.68
N LEU A 47 15.62 1.22 -9.38
CA LEU A 47 16.66 0.91 -8.39
C LEU A 47 17.10 -0.56 -8.48
N ALA A 48 16.14 -1.49 -8.64
CA ALA A 48 16.44 -2.90 -8.84
C ALA A 48 17.25 -3.14 -10.11
N LYS A 49 16.81 -2.59 -11.26
CA LYS A 49 17.48 -2.75 -12.56
C LYS A 49 18.89 -2.15 -12.60
N TYR A 50 19.12 -1.03 -11.93
CA TYR A 50 20.42 -0.35 -11.90
C TYR A 50 21.29 -0.75 -10.71
N SER A 51 20.80 -1.61 -9.81
CA SER A 51 21.60 -2.14 -8.73
C SER A 51 22.50 -3.28 -9.21
N ASN A 52 23.81 -3.05 -9.23
CA ASN A 52 24.79 -4.11 -9.53
C ASN A 52 24.83 -5.24 -8.47
N LYS A 53 24.02 -5.15 -7.42
CA LYS A 53 23.95 -6.12 -6.31
C LYS A 53 22.86 -7.18 -6.50
N LEU A 54 21.95 -6.98 -7.46
CA LEU A 54 20.79 -7.84 -7.69
C LEU A 54 21.05 -8.80 -8.87
N SER A 55 22.17 -9.53 -8.83
CA SER A 55 22.45 -10.62 -9.74
C SER A 55 22.09 -11.99 -9.12
N ASN A 56 21.57 -12.91 -9.92
CA ASN A 56 21.21 -14.27 -9.50
C ASN A 56 20.13 -14.31 -8.40
N ILE A 57 19.00 -13.66 -8.66
CA ILE A 57 17.84 -13.66 -7.76
C ILE A 57 16.94 -14.83 -8.15
N ASP A 58 16.69 -15.73 -7.21
CA ASP A 58 15.79 -16.87 -7.39
C ASP A 58 14.34 -16.55 -7.01
N ILE A 59 14.12 -15.58 -6.14
CA ILE A 59 12.79 -15.23 -5.60
C ILE A 59 12.65 -13.73 -5.50
N THR A 60 11.48 -13.21 -5.91
CA THR A 60 11.05 -11.84 -5.65
C THR A 60 9.79 -11.84 -4.81
N ALA A 61 9.67 -10.90 -3.89
CA ALA A 61 8.49 -10.72 -3.06
C ALA A 61 8.24 -9.24 -2.81
N GLY A 62 6.99 -8.91 -2.49
CA GLY A 62 6.60 -7.54 -2.17
C GLY A 62 5.34 -7.51 -1.33
N LEU A 63 5.22 -6.51 -0.46
CA LEU A 63 4.02 -6.25 0.32
C LEU A 63 3.17 -5.20 -0.40
N SER A 64 1.86 -5.48 -0.56
CA SER A 64 0.89 -4.56 -1.16
C SER A 64 1.35 -4.04 -2.54
N LEU A 65 1.70 -2.77 -2.65
CA LEU A 65 2.26 -2.19 -3.87
C LEU A 65 3.57 -2.87 -4.32
N GLY A 66 4.38 -3.33 -3.38
CA GLY A 66 5.64 -4.03 -3.67
C GLY A 66 5.46 -5.32 -4.47
N GLU A 67 4.29 -5.95 -4.41
CA GLU A 67 3.95 -7.12 -5.22
C GLU A 67 4.01 -6.81 -6.72
N TYR A 68 3.49 -5.66 -7.14
CA TYR A 68 3.59 -5.21 -8.55
C TYR A 68 5.04 -4.97 -8.97
N SER A 69 5.87 -4.43 -8.07
CA SER A 69 7.31 -4.27 -8.33
C SER A 69 8.01 -5.62 -8.50
N ALA A 70 7.67 -6.61 -7.67
CA ALA A 70 8.19 -7.97 -7.75
C ALA A 70 7.76 -8.66 -9.05
N LEU A 71 6.50 -8.52 -9.46
CA LEU A 71 5.98 -9.05 -10.72
C LEU A 71 6.67 -8.43 -11.94
N VAL A 72 6.92 -7.12 -11.93
CA VAL A 72 7.65 -6.46 -13.02
C VAL A 72 9.11 -6.90 -13.06
N TYR A 73 9.76 -7.01 -11.90
CA TYR A 73 11.16 -7.42 -11.83
C TYR A 73 11.38 -8.86 -12.32
N SER A 74 10.43 -9.75 -12.03
CA SER A 74 10.46 -11.15 -12.49
C SER A 74 9.90 -11.35 -13.92
N ASN A 75 9.66 -10.29 -14.67
CA ASN A 75 9.07 -10.29 -16.01
C ASN A 75 7.66 -10.91 -16.11
N CYS A 76 6.98 -11.09 -14.98
CA CYS A 76 5.59 -11.59 -14.96
C CYS A 76 4.60 -10.54 -15.47
N LEU A 77 4.89 -9.26 -15.29
CA LEU A 77 4.03 -8.14 -15.65
C LEU A 77 4.86 -7.07 -16.38
N GLU A 78 4.33 -6.58 -17.49
CA GLU A 78 4.96 -5.45 -18.20
C GLU A 78 4.89 -4.17 -17.36
N LEU A 79 5.99 -3.41 -17.30
CA LEU A 79 6.04 -2.18 -16.51
C LEU A 79 4.95 -1.19 -16.91
N SER A 80 4.64 -1.07 -18.21
CA SER A 80 3.59 -0.18 -18.70
C SER A 80 2.21 -0.52 -18.17
N ASP A 81 1.91 -1.81 -18.01
CA ASP A 81 0.62 -2.26 -17.49
C ASP A 81 0.58 -2.19 -15.96
N ALA A 82 1.69 -2.51 -15.30
CA ALA A 82 1.83 -2.33 -13.86
C ALA A 82 1.60 -0.86 -13.43
N VAL A 83 2.16 0.10 -14.16
CA VAL A 83 1.98 1.54 -13.85
C VAL A 83 0.51 1.96 -13.98
N LYS A 84 -0.20 1.50 -15.02
CA LYS A 84 -1.64 1.77 -15.17
C LYS A 84 -2.45 1.13 -14.05
N LEU A 85 -2.16 -0.13 -13.74
CA LEU A 85 -2.83 -0.89 -12.67
C LEU A 85 -2.69 -0.19 -11.31
N VAL A 86 -1.48 0.20 -10.93
CA VAL A 86 -1.26 0.80 -9.61
C VAL A 86 -1.78 2.24 -9.53
N ASN A 87 -1.78 2.98 -10.65
CA ASN A 87 -2.42 4.29 -10.71
C ASN A 87 -3.94 4.14 -10.52
N TYR A 88 -4.56 3.23 -11.26
CA TYR A 88 -5.99 2.94 -11.13
C TYR A 88 -6.33 2.43 -9.72
N ARG A 89 -5.52 1.51 -9.18
CA ARG A 89 -5.65 1.04 -7.81
C ARG A 89 -5.62 2.21 -6.81
N GLY A 90 -4.64 3.10 -6.93
CA GLY A 90 -4.51 4.27 -6.06
C GLY A 90 -5.73 5.18 -6.13
N ARG A 91 -6.28 5.38 -7.32
CA ARG A 91 -7.48 6.18 -7.53
C ARG A 91 -8.72 5.53 -6.92
N LEU A 92 -8.95 4.23 -7.15
CA LEU A 92 -10.04 3.49 -6.52
C LEU A 92 -9.98 3.56 -4.99
N MET A 93 -8.79 3.39 -4.41
CA MET A 93 -8.60 3.50 -2.97
C MET A 93 -8.93 4.91 -2.45
N GLN A 94 -8.52 5.96 -3.18
CA GLN A 94 -8.78 7.35 -2.80
C GLN A 94 -10.27 7.70 -2.91
N GLU A 95 -10.97 7.16 -3.90
CA GLU A 95 -12.41 7.36 -4.12
C GLU A 95 -13.26 6.60 -3.10
N ALA A 96 -12.80 5.41 -2.66
CA ALA A 96 -13.54 4.57 -1.70
C ALA A 96 -13.63 5.18 -0.31
N VAL A 97 -12.65 5.96 0.12
CA VAL A 97 -12.57 6.49 1.49
C VAL A 97 -12.38 8.00 1.47
N PRO A 98 -13.37 8.78 1.93
CA PRO A 98 -13.24 10.22 2.05
C PRO A 98 -12.07 10.59 2.96
N GLU A 99 -11.28 11.57 2.52
CA GLU A 99 -10.10 12.02 3.26
C GLU A 99 -10.43 12.42 4.70
N GLY A 100 -9.59 12.01 5.64
CA GLY A 100 -9.73 12.35 7.06
C GLY A 100 -10.82 11.58 7.82
N THR A 101 -11.51 10.60 7.18
CA THR A 101 -12.58 9.83 7.85
C THR A 101 -12.10 8.50 8.43
N ALA A 102 -10.97 8.00 7.95
CA ALA A 102 -10.40 6.73 8.35
C ALA A 102 -8.87 6.80 8.36
N GLY A 103 -8.21 5.81 8.94
CA GLY A 103 -6.77 5.78 9.06
C GLY A 103 -6.20 4.41 9.38
N MET A 104 -4.90 4.41 9.64
CA MET A 104 -4.15 3.22 10.05
C MET A 104 -3.38 3.51 11.32
N LEU A 105 -3.40 2.55 12.24
CA LEU A 105 -2.76 2.61 13.54
C LEU A 105 -1.69 1.52 13.64
N VAL A 106 -0.44 1.91 13.80
CA VAL A 106 0.63 1.00 14.20
C VAL A 106 0.50 0.75 15.70
N VAL A 107 0.50 -0.52 16.08
CA VAL A 107 0.53 -0.98 17.48
C VAL A 107 1.87 -1.68 17.70
N LEU A 108 2.66 -1.17 18.62
CA LEU A 108 4.01 -1.65 18.92
C LEU A 108 4.07 -2.34 20.28
N ASN A 109 4.78 -3.46 20.35
CA ASN A 109 5.03 -4.24 21.56
C ASN A 109 3.78 -4.83 22.23
N MET A 110 2.71 -5.06 21.45
CA MET A 110 1.53 -5.80 21.89
C MET A 110 1.63 -7.22 21.36
N PRO A 111 1.46 -8.25 22.22
CA PRO A 111 1.40 -9.63 21.75
C PRO A 111 0.29 -9.83 20.74
N ILE A 112 0.52 -10.58 19.68
CA ILE A 112 -0.42 -10.75 18.57
C ILE A 112 -1.81 -11.26 19.03
N ASN A 113 -1.83 -12.15 20.02
CA ASN A 113 -3.10 -12.65 20.57
C ASN A 113 -3.90 -11.57 21.30
N ASP A 114 -3.22 -10.61 21.95
CA ASP A 114 -3.88 -9.47 22.59
C ASP A 114 -4.39 -8.48 21.55
N VAL A 115 -3.69 -8.35 20.41
CA VAL A 115 -4.17 -7.56 19.26
C VAL A 115 -5.45 -8.16 18.69
N TYR A 116 -5.49 -9.47 18.45
CA TYR A 116 -6.71 -10.13 17.96
C TYR A 116 -7.87 -10.00 18.95
N LYS A 117 -7.61 -10.21 20.25
CA LYS A 117 -8.62 -10.01 21.28
C LYS A 117 -9.17 -8.59 21.29
N MET A 118 -8.30 -7.59 21.20
CA MET A 118 -8.72 -6.18 21.11
C MET A 118 -9.62 -5.94 19.90
N ILE A 119 -9.26 -6.50 18.73
CA ILE A 119 -10.06 -6.40 17.51
C ILE A 119 -11.44 -7.02 17.71
N ASP A 120 -11.49 -8.22 18.28
CA ASP A 120 -12.74 -8.94 18.53
C ASP A 120 -13.63 -8.13 19.49
N ASP A 121 -13.07 -7.67 20.62
CA ASP A 121 -13.79 -6.87 21.62
C ASP A 121 -14.35 -5.56 21.03
N ILE A 122 -13.62 -4.90 20.11
CA ILE A 122 -14.06 -3.69 19.42
C ILE A 122 -15.13 -4.01 18.37
N ASN A 123 -14.96 -5.07 17.60
CA ASN A 123 -15.89 -5.46 16.54
C ASN A 123 -17.21 -6.04 17.08
N GLU A 124 -17.28 -6.41 18.36
CA GLU A 124 -18.55 -6.72 19.06
C GLU A 124 -19.37 -5.48 19.41
N SER A 125 -18.77 -4.27 19.28
CA SER A 125 -19.44 -2.99 19.43
C SER A 125 -19.99 -2.45 18.10
N ASP A 126 -20.42 -1.19 18.07
CA ASP A 126 -20.85 -0.51 16.84
C ASP A 126 -19.67 -0.06 15.93
N GLU A 127 -18.44 -0.40 16.29
CA GLU A 127 -17.21 -0.06 15.56
C GLU A 127 -16.64 -1.25 14.80
N THR A 128 -15.92 -0.99 13.71
CA THR A 128 -15.24 -2.02 12.92
C THR A 128 -13.80 -1.64 12.68
N ILE A 129 -12.89 -2.50 13.13
CA ILE A 129 -11.45 -2.40 12.93
C ILE A 129 -10.92 -3.68 12.28
N ASN A 130 -10.03 -3.56 11.30
CA ASN A 130 -9.38 -4.71 10.69
C ASN A 130 -7.92 -4.80 11.08
N PHE A 131 -7.43 -6.03 11.19
CA PHE A 131 -6.01 -6.34 11.16
C PHE A 131 -5.51 -6.13 9.72
N SER A 132 -4.72 -5.09 9.49
CA SER A 132 -4.26 -4.72 8.16
C SER A 132 -3.00 -5.49 7.75
N THR A 133 -1.92 -5.36 8.53
CA THR A 133 -0.65 -6.05 8.24
C THR A 133 0.09 -6.44 9.51
N ASP A 134 0.78 -7.59 9.44
CA ASP A 134 1.77 -8.03 10.42
C ASP A 134 3.17 -7.74 9.86
N ASN A 135 3.78 -6.68 10.33
CA ASN A 135 5.03 -6.20 9.74
C ASN A 135 6.27 -6.84 10.39
N ALA A 136 6.18 -7.21 11.66
CA ALA A 136 7.23 -7.89 12.41
C ALA A 136 6.68 -8.35 13.76
N ASP A 137 7.45 -9.16 14.49
CA ASP A 137 7.10 -9.54 15.85
C ASP A 137 6.85 -8.30 16.74
N GLY A 138 5.65 -8.21 17.28
CA GLY A 138 5.19 -7.06 18.07
C GLY A 138 4.93 -5.76 17.26
N VAL A 139 4.80 -5.83 15.92
CA VAL A 139 4.51 -4.67 15.07
C VAL A 139 3.30 -4.96 14.19
N SER A 140 2.12 -4.69 14.70
CA SER A 140 0.84 -4.86 14.00
C SER A 140 0.32 -3.53 13.47
N VAL A 141 -0.37 -3.56 12.34
CA VAL A 141 -1.06 -2.40 11.78
C VAL A 141 -2.55 -2.70 11.69
N LEU A 142 -3.35 -1.78 12.21
CA LEU A 142 -4.80 -1.84 12.19
C LEU A 142 -5.34 -0.76 11.26
N ALA A 143 -6.48 -1.00 10.63
CA ALA A 143 -7.11 -0.05 9.73
C ALA A 143 -8.64 -0.02 9.92
N GLY A 144 -9.22 1.18 9.87
CA GLY A 144 -10.64 1.40 10.06
C GLY A 144 -11.00 2.89 10.12
N LYS A 145 -12.26 3.17 10.43
CA LYS A 145 -12.71 4.54 10.67
C LYS A 145 -12.00 5.16 11.87
N ASN A 146 -11.93 6.48 11.91
CA ASN A 146 -11.25 7.18 13.01
C ASN A 146 -11.86 6.86 14.38
N SER A 147 -13.18 6.62 14.47
CA SER A 147 -13.85 6.19 15.71
C SER A 147 -13.32 4.85 16.21
N ALA A 148 -13.15 3.87 15.32
CA ALA A 148 -12.58 2.56 15.64
C ALA A 148 -11.09 2.66 16.03
N ILE A 149 -10.32 3.53 15.37
CA ILE A 149 -8.93 3.84 15.76
C ILE A 149 -8.86 4.41 17.19
N GLU A 150 -9.75 5.34 17.53
CA GLU A 150 -9.82 5.89 18.90
C GLU A 150 -10.27 4.83 19.92
N ALA A 151 -11.17 3.92 19.54
CA ALA A 151 -11.53 2.78 20.38
C ALA A 151 -10.32 1.89 20.68
N CYS A 152 -9.46 1.61 19.69
CA CYS A 152 -8.20 0.87 19.91
C CYS A 152 -7.26 1.59 20.88
N LYS A 153 -7.07 2.90 20.71
CA LYS A 153 -6.23 3.69 21.61
C LYS A 153 -6.77 3.68 23.05
N ASN A 154 -8.09 3.82 23.20
CA ASN A 154 -8.74 3.78 24.51
C ASN A 154 -8.65 2.38 25.15
N TYR A 155 -8.79 1.31 24.38
CA TYR A 155 -8.61 -0.07 24.86
C TYR A 155 -7.20 -0.25 25.42
N ILE A 156 -6.18 0.19 24.67
CA ILE A 156 -4.78 0.10 25.11
C ILE A 156 -4.52 0.96 26.35
N ALA A 157 -5.04 2.18 26.40
CA ALA A 157 -4.83 3.11 27.50
C ALA A 157 -5.48 2.64 28.81
N ASN A 158 -6.63 1.98 28.72
CA ASN A 158 -7.39 1.48 29.88
C ASN A 158 -6.97 0.06 30.32
N GLY A 159 -6.20 -0.65 29.46
CA GLY A 159 -5.68 -1.99 29.77
C GLY A 159 -4.34 -1.98 30.51
N GLU A 160 -3.85 -3.18 30.86
CA GLU A 160 -2.55 -3.34 31.53
C GLU A 160 -1.35 -3.35 30.56
N PHE A 161 -1.42 -2.59 29.46
CA PHE A 161 -0.44 -2.60 28.37
C PHE A 161 0.66 -1.52 28.52
N ARG A 162 1.47 -1.62 29.59
CA ARG A 162 2.46 -0.59 29.98
C ARG A 162 3.55 -0.28 28.95
N ARG A 163 3.84 -1.19 28.01
CA ARG A 163 4.92 -1.05 27.01
C ARG A 163 4.39 -0.86 25.58
N VAL A 164 3.10 -0.98 25.40
CA VAL A 164 2.47 -0.80 24.09
C VAL A 164 2.51 0.68 23.70
N LYS A 165 2.90 0.93 22.47
CA LYS A 165 2.88 2.26 21.86
C LYS A 165 2.03 2.23 20.60
N THR A 166 1.41 3.34 20.30
CA THR A 166 0.63 3.50 19.08
C THR A 166 1.14 4.69 18.28
N GLN A 167 1.08 4.58 16.95
CA GLN A 167 1.43 5.65 16.03
C GLN A 167 0.49 5.64 14.83
N MET A 168 -0.05 6.80 14.47
CA MET A 168 -0.79 6.93 13.21
C MET A 168 0.15 6.84 12.03
N VAL A 169 -0.26 6.08 11.01
CA VAL A 169 0.43 6.08 9.72
C VAL A 169 0.05 7.35 8.96
N GLN A 170 1.04 8.03 8.40
CA GLN A 170 0.81 9.19 7.53
C GLN A 170 0.47 8.70 6.12
N MET A 171 -0.81 8.46 5.89
CA MET A 171 -1.36 8.02 4.59
C MET A 171 -2.67 8.74 4.31
N SER A 172 -2.95 8.99 3.04
CA SER A 172 -4.20 9.62 2.62
C SER A 172 -5.41 8.67 2.73
N VAL A 173 -5.18 7.34 2.67
CA VAL A 173 -6.23 6.31 2.65
C VAL A 173 -5.78 5.09 3.46
N PRO A 174 -6.65 4.48 4.31
CA PRO A 174 -6.34 3.21 4.95
C PRO A 174 -6.20 2.10 3.91
N SER A 175 -5.43 1.06 4.24
CA SER A 175 -5.19 -0.08 3.35
C SER A 175 -5.53 -1.39 4.04
N HIS A 176 -5.88 -2.42 3.24
CA HIS A 176 -6.13 -3.78 3.71
C HIS A 176 -7.23 -3.84 4.79
N CYS A 177 -8.38 -3.22 4.52
CA CYS A 177 -9.53 -3.22 5.40
C CYS A 177 -10.84 -3.18 4.59
N TYR A 178 -11.95 -3.49 5.25
CA TYR A 178 -13.30 -3.55 4.66
C TYR A 178 -13.72 -2.29 3.89
N LEU A 179 -13.14 -1.14 4.22
CA LEU A 179 -13.44 0.13 3.52
C LEU A 179 -13.02 0.12 2.05
N LEU A 180 -12.22 -0.86 1.63
CA LEU A 180 -11.73 -1.01 0.26
C LEU A 180 -12.40 -2.17 -0.50
N ASP A 181 -13.45 -2.78 0.01
CA ASP A 181 -14.09 -3.96 -0.62
C ASP A 181 -14.60 -3.63 -2.03
N GLU A 182 -15.26 -2.47 -2.22
CA GLU A 182 -15.71 -2.02 -3.55
C GLU A 182 -14.53 -1.73 -4.50
N ALA A 183 -13.46 -1.12 -3.98
CA ALA A 183 -12.24 -0.87 -4.75
C ALA A 183 -11.56 -2.18 -5.17
N GLN A 184 -11.59 -3.23 -4.34
CA GLN A 184 -11.09 -4.56 -4.65
C GLN A 184 -11.88 -5.19 -5.81
N GLU A 185 -13.21 -5.12 -5.79
CA GLU A 185 -14.07 -5.68 -6.83
C GLU A 185 -13.80 -5.01 -8.20
N GLU A 186 -13.65 -3.70 -8.22
CA GLU A 186 -13.35 -2.96 -9.46
C GLU A 186 -11.92 -3.26 -9.97
N LEU A 187 -10.94 -3.32 -9.08
CA LEU A 187 -9.57 -3.68 -9.44
C LEU A 187 -9.48 -5.11 -9.99
N ALA A 188 -10.25 -6.05 -9.43
CA ALA A 188 -10.27 -7.44 -9.87
C ALA A 188 -10.75 -7.56 -11.34
N LYS A 189 -11.68 -6.71 -11.80
CA LYS A 189 -12.13 -6.68 -13.20
C LYS A 189 -10.97 -6.33 -14.13
N LEU A 190 -10.19 -5.30 -13.78
CA LEU A 190 -9.05 -4.87 -14.59
C LEU A 190 -7.90 -5.89 -14.57
N LEU A 191 -7.66 -6.54 -13.44
CA LEU A 191 -6.64 -7.59 -13.32
C LEU A 191 -6.92 -8.79 -14.23
N ASN A 192 -8.19 -9.11 -14.47
CA ASN A 192 -8.59 -10.17 -15.40
C ASN A 192 -8.33 -9.83 -16.88
N GLU A 193 -8.13 -8.56 -17.22
CA GLU A 193 -7.82 -8.10 -18.58
C GLU A 193 -6.30 -8.01 -18.86
N VAL A 194 -5.49 -8.14 -17.82
CA VAL A 194 -4.03 -8.03 -17.91
C VAL A 194 -3.37 -9.38 -18.13
N GLU A 195 -2.43 -9.44 -19.05
CA GLU A 195 -1.64 -10.63 -19.31
C GLU A 195 -0.52 -10.79 -18.28
N PHE A 196 -0.56 -11.89 -17.52
CA PHE A 196 0.52 -12.30 -16.64
C PHE A 196 1.32 -13.43 -17.28
N LYS A 197 2.65 -13.31 -17.25
CA LYS A 197 3.60 -14.29 -17.80
C LYS A 197 4.21 -15.14 -16.68
N ALA A 198 4.76 -16.29 -17.04
CA ALA A 198 5.60 -17.05 -16.11
C ALA A 198 6.88 -16.24 -15.76
N PRO A 199 7.37 -16.29 -14.51
CA PRO A 199 8.59 -15.58 -14.11
C PRO A 199 9.82 -16.11 -14.87
N SER A 200 10.76 -15.21 -15.16
CA SER A 200 12.00 -15.52 -15.87
C SER A 200 13.19 -14.71 -15.35
#